data_94354107ea0fd1e1abe428ef4e74219c
#
_entry.id   94354107ea0fd1e1abe428ef4e74219c
#
_cell.length_a   1.000
_cell.length_b   1.000
_cell.length_c   1.000
_cell.angle_alpha   90.00
_cell.angle_beta   90.00
_cell.angle_gamma   90.00
#
_symmetry.space_group_name_H-M   'P 1'
#
loop_
_entity.id
_entity.type
_entity.pdbx_description
1 polymer ?
#
loop_
_entity_poly.entity_id
_entity_poly.type
_entity_poly.pdbx_seq_one_letter_code
_entity_poly.pdbx_strand_id
1 'polypeptide(L)'
;ATLLNELIAILKGTDKAEESLYMLGMSYYNQKDYQTAAQTFTQYYNVYPRGTFTELARFHAGKALFLDTPEPRLDQSGTYSAIQQLQMFLEYFPDSSKKDEAQSMIFALQDKLVMKEYLSAKLYYNLGNYLGNNYESCVITAQNALKDYPYTNMREDLSILILRAKYEMAVYSVEDKRAERYREAVDEYYAFKNEFP
;
A
#
# COMPACT_ATOMS: atom_id res chain seq x y z
N ALA A 1 20.18 -20.64 -7.65
CA ALA A 1 19.81 -20.82 -6.23
C ALA A 1 20.37 -22.11 -5.63
N THR A 2 20.15 -23.28 -6.23
CA THR A 2 20.54 -24.60 -5.67
C THR A 2 22.04 -24.69 -5.33
N LEU A 3 22.91 -24.36 -6.27
CA LEU A 3 24.38 -24.36 -6.05
C LEU A 3 24.82 -23.38 -4.96
N LEU A 4 24.15 -22.21 -4.84
CA LEU A 4 24.46 -21.23 -3.79
C LEU A 4 24.04 -21.72 -2.41
N ASN A 5 22.90 -22.42 -2.29
CA ASN A 5 22.48 -23.05 -1.02
C ASN A 5 23.49 -24.09 -0.51
N GLU A 6 24.00 -24.94 -1.42
CA GLU A 6 25.02 -25.92 -1.09
C GLU A 6 26.35 -25.24 -0.69
N LEU A 7 26.76 -24.20 -1.41
CA LEU A 7 27.97 -23.42 -1.14
C LEU A 7 27.91 -22.70 0.22
N ILE A 8 26.76 -22.13 0.62
CA ILE A 8 26.60 -21.42 1.90
C ILE A 8 26.84 -22.38 3.08
N ALA A 9 26.37 -23.63 2.97
CA ALA A 9 26.62 -24.64 4.01
C ALA A 9 28.13 -24.96 4.16
N ILE A 10 28.87 -24.97 3.06
CA ILE A 10 30.33 -25.25 3.02
C ILE A 10 31.13 -24.02 3.48
N LEU A 11 30.69 -22.81 3.12
CA LEU A 11 31.39 -21.55 3.40
C LEU A 11 31.13 -20.99 4.79
N LYS A 12 30.26 -21.64 5.58
CA LYS A 12 29.91 -21.19 6.94
C LYS A 12 31.17 -20.96 7.77
N GLY A 13 31.33 -19.72 8.28
CA GLY A 13 32.50 -19.31 9.07
C GLY A 13 33.65 -18.75 8.23
N THR A 14 33.51 -18.60 6.92
CA THR A 14 34.46 -17.90 6.05
C THR A 14 33.98 -16.53 5.64
N ASP A 15 34.89 -15.65 5.19
CA ASP A 15 34.57 -14.30 4.68
C ASP A 15 33.64 -14.32 3.46
N LYS A 16 33.55 -15.48 2.78
CA LYS A 16 32.68 -15.66 1.59
C LYS A 16 31.22 -16.03 1.93
N ALA A 17 30.94 -16.43 3.17
CA ALA A 17 29.59 -16.81 3.58
C ALA A 17 28.60 -15.63 3.50
N GLU A 18 29.03 -14.45 3.91
CA GLU A 18 28.25 -13.21 3.85
C GLU A 18 27.83 -12.86 2.42
N GLU A 19 28.80 -12.76 1.51
CA GLU A 19 28.58 -12.45 0.10
C GLU A 19 27.66 -13.49 -0.57
N SER A 20 27.90 -14.77 -0.28
CA SER A 20 27.11 -15.89 -0.85
C SER A 20 25.64 -15.84 -0.44
N LEU A 21 25.34 -15.47 0.80
CA LEU A 21 23.97 -15.35 1.29
C LEU A 21 23.23 -14.16 0.62
N TYR A 22 23.91 -13.02 0.44
CA TYR A 22 23.36 -11.90 -0.30
C TYR A 22 23.10 -12.27 -1.78
N MET A 23 24.06 -12.94 -2.43
CA MET A 23 23.92 -13.39 -3.81
C MET A 23 22.79 -14.42 -3.98
N LEU A 24 22.53 -15.25 -2.97
CA LEU A 24 21.40 -16.17 -2.96
C LEU A 24 20.07 -15.39 -2.97
N GLY A 25 19.94 -14.37 -2.13
CA GLY A 25 18.77 -13.48 -2.13
C GLY A 25 18.54 -12.82 -3.50
N MET A 26 19.63 -12.31 -4.13
CA MET A 26 19.58 -11.75 -5.48
C MET A 26 19.22 -12.79 -6.54
N SER A 27 19.64 -14.04 -6.38
CA SER A 27 19.29 -15.13 -7.29
C SER A 27 17.77 -15.41 -7.28
N TYR A 28 17.16 -15.48 -6.09
CA TYR A 28 15.70 -15.62 -5.97
C TYR A 28 14.96 -14.40 -6.52
N TYR A 29 15.45 -13.21 -6.21
CA TYR A 29 14.87 -11.95 -6.71
C TYR A 29 14.84 -11.91 -8.26
N ASN A 30 15.94 -12.30 -8.91
CA ASN A 30 16.05 -12.35 -10.37
C ASN A 30 15.17 -13.44 -11.00
N GLN A 31 14.87 -14.52 -10.26
CA GLN A 31 13.92 -15.56 -10.67
C GLN A 31 12.47 -15.15 -10.41
N LYS A 32 12.22 -13.96 -9.86
CA LYS A 32 10.92 -13.43 -9.45
C LYS A 32 10.26 -14.24 -8.31
N ASP A 33 11.03 -15.04 -7.60
CA ASP A 33 10.62 -15.67 -6.36
C ASP A 33 10.81 -14.66 -5.22
N TYR A 34 9.94 -13.66 -5.21
CA TYR A 34 10.08 -12.50 -4.34
C TYR A 34 9.89 -12.84 -2.87
N GLN A 35 9.03 -13.80 -2.56
CA GLN A 35 8.80 -14.24 -1.19
C GLN A 35 10.06 -14.89 -0.59
N THR A 36 10.65 -15.82 -1.31
CA THR A 36 11.91 -16.48 -0.90
C THR A 36 13.07 -15.48 -0.87
N ALA A 37 13.11 -14.54 -1.82
CA ALA A 37 14.11 -13.47 -1.85
C ALA A 37 14.02 -12.60 -0.58
N ALA A 38 12.82 -12.13 -0.21
CA ALA A 38 12.61 -11.31 0.98
C ALA A 38 13.03 -12.05 2.26
N GLN A 39 12.69 -13.34 2.37
CA GLN A 39 13.11 -14.18 3.51
C GLN A 39 14.64 -14.33 3.56
N THR A 40 15.28 -14.54 2.42
CA THR A 40 16.74 -14.71 2.34
C THR A 40 17.47 -13.41 2.70
N PHE A 41 17.00 -12.26 2.23
CA PHE A 41 17.54 -10.96 2.62
C PHE A 41 17.30 -10.66 4.11
N THR A 42 16.15 -11.06 4.66
CA THR A 42 15.86 -10.97 6.09
C THR A 42 16.83 -11.81 6.91
N GLN A 43 17.07 -13.03 6.47
CA GLN A 43 18.09 -13.88 7.08
C GLN A 43 19.49 -13.24 7.02
N TYR A 44 19.84 -12.62 5.89
CA TYR A 44 21.14 -11.95 5.74
C TYR A 44 21.34 -10.87 6.82
N TYR A 45 20.46 -9.88 6.95
CA TYR A 45 20.69 -8.79 7.90
C TYR A 45 20.49 -9.18 9.37
N ASN A 46 19.84 -10.31 9.64
CA ASN A 46 19.78 -10.87 10.99
C ASN A 46 21.08 -11.57 11.38
N VAL A 47 21.71 -12.26 10.44
CA VAL A 47 23.01 -12.94 10.66
C VAL A 47 24.17 -11.96 10.61
N TYR A 48 24.12 -11.00 9.72
CA TYR A 48 25.16 -9.98 9.49
C TYR A 48 24.61 -8.56 9.67
N PRO A 49 24.27 -8.13 10.92
CA PRO A 49 23.63 -6.81 11.15
C PRO A 49 24.54 -5.62 10.85
N ARG A 50 25.86 -5.85 10.73
CA ARG A 50 26.87 -4.86 10.34
C ARG A 50 27.62 -5.27 9.09
N GLY A 51 27.06 -6.17 8.31
CA GLY A 51 27.64 -6.69 7.06
C GLY A 51 27.68 -5.65 5.96
N THR A 52 28.54 -5.90 4.98
CA THR A 52 28.79 -4.99 3.84
C THR A 52 27.51 -4.73 3.04
N PHE A 53 26.60 -5.71 2.94
CA PHE A 53 25.37 -5.61 2.15
C PHE A 53 24.12 -5.40 3.00
N THR A 54 24.23 -5.07 4.30
CA THR A 54 23.08 -4.96 5.21
C THR A 54 22.07 -3.93 4.75
N GLU A 55 22.53 -2.75 4.31
CA GLU A 55 21.67 -1.71 3.76
C GLU A 55 20.94 -2.21 2.50
N LEU A 56 21.67 -2.77 1.55
CA LEU A 56 21.09 -3.30 0.31
C LEU A 56 20.16 -4.49 0.56
N ALA A 57 20.47 -5.36 1.52
CA ALA A 57 19.64 -6.50 1.87
C ALA A 57 18.29 -6.04 2.47
N ARG A 58 18.30 -5.04 3.37
CA ARG A 58 17.06 -4.46 3.91
C ARG A 58 16.23 -3.78 2.81
N PHE A 59 16.88 -3.03 1.93
CA PHE A 59 16.21 -2.42 0.79
C PHE A 59 15.59 -3.47 -0.14
N HIS A 60 16.35 -4.50 -0.53
CA HIS A 60 15.86 -5.55 -1.42
C HIS A 60 14.80 -6.44 -0.77
N ALA A 61 14.82 -6.65 0.56
CA ALA A 61 13.73 -7.33 1.26
C ALA A 61 12.41 -6.57 1.10
N GLY A 62 12.41 -5.25 1.35
CA GLY A 62 11.24 -4.40 1.15
C GLY A 62 10.80 -4.34 -0.32
N LYS A 63 11.74 -4.22 -1.24
CA LYS A 63 11.47 -4.18 -2.69
C LYS A 63 10.91 -5.50 -3.22
N ALA A 64 11.40 -6.64 -2.74
CA ALA A 64 10.86 -7.95 -3.09
C ALA A 64 9.40 -8.08 -2.62
N LEU A 65 9.10 -7.72 -1.36
CA LEU A 65 7.73 -7.71 -0.86
C LEU A 65 6.84 -6.74 -1.64
N PHE A 66 7.34 -5.56 -2.02
CA PHE A 66 6.62 -4.63 -2.88
C PHE A 66 6.18 -5.28 -4.20
N LEU A 67 7.09 -6.03 -4.86
CA LEU A 67 6.81 -6.71 -6.12
C LEU A 67 5.89 -7.93 -5.96
N ASP A 68 5.80 -8.50 -4.76
CA ASP A 68 4.95 -9.66 -4.43
C ASP A 68 3.53 -9.25 -4.00
N THR A 69 3.26 -7.96 -3.85
CA THR A 69 1.94 -7.50 -3.40
C THR A 69 0.83 -7.81 -4.40
N PRO A 70 -0.32 -8.33 -3.94
CA PRO A 70 -1.43 -8.71 -4.81
C PRO A 70 -2.18 -7.49 -5.38
N GLU A 71 -3.13 -7.76 -6.28
CA GLU A 71 -4.06 -6.75 -6.76
C GLU A 71 -4.91 -6.15 -5.62
N PRO A 72 -5.39 -4.87 -5.76
CA PRO A 72 -6.12 -4.17 -4.69
C PRO A 72 -7.35 -4.90 -4.15
N ARG A 73 -8.03 -5.71 -4.98
CA ARG A 73 -9.26 -6.44 -4.60
C ARG A 73 -9.01 -7.63 -3.67
N LEU A 74 -7.78 -8.11 -3.61
CA LEU A 74 -7.40 -9.27 -2.81
C LEU A 74 -7.04 -8.85 -1.38
N ASP A 75 -6.62 -9.82 -0.56
CA ASP A 75 -6.08 -9.55 0.77
C ASP A 75 -4.80 -8.72 0.68
N GLN A 76 -4.71 -7.67 1.50
CA GLN A 76 -3.61 -6.70 1.47
C GLN A 76 -2.61 -6.88 2.63
N SER A 77 -2.63 -7.99 3.34
CA SER A 77 -1.67 -8.26 4.44
C SER A 77 -0.22 -8.16 3.96
N GLY A 78 0.07 -8.65 2.74
CA GLY A 78 1.39 -8.53 2.10
C GLY A 78 1.77 -7.07 1.82
N THR A 79 0.80 -6.22 1.45
CA THR A 79 1.02 -4.79 1.21
C THR A 79 1.42 -4.06 2.49
N TYR A 80 0.75 -4.33 3.62
CA TYR A 80 1.15 -3.78 4.93
C TYR A 80 2.54 -4.26 5.35
N SER A 81 2.86 -5.53 5.13
CA SER A 81 4.20 -6.07 5.41
C SER A 81 5.29 -5.39 4.58
N ALA A 82 5.03 -5.13 3.29
CA ALA A 82 5.96 -4.41 2.40
C ALA A 82 6.18 -2.97 2.87
N ILE A 83 5.11 -2.24 3.23
CA ILE A 83 5.21 -0.88 3.79
C ILE A 83 6.08 -0.89 5.05
N GLN A 84 5.82 -1.80 5.98
CA GLN A 84 6.56 -1.91 7.23
C GLN A 84 8.07 -2.16 6.97
N GLN A 85 8.42 -3.08 6.07
CA GLN A 85 9.82 -3.36 5.74
C GLN A 85 10.53 -2.15 5.12
N LEU A 86 9.86 -1.41 4.23
CA LEU A 86 10.41 -0.21 3.62
C LEU A 86 10.54 0.94 4.64
N GLN A 87 9.59 1.09 5.56
CA GLN A 87 9.68 2.07 6.65
C GLN A 87 10.85 1.76 7.58
N MET A 88 11.01 0.50 7.99
CA MET A 88 12.17 0.06 8.78
C MET A 88 13.50 0.32 8.06
N PHE A 89 13.54 0.11 6.72
CA PHE A 89 14.72 0.46 5.94
C PHE A 89 15.04 1.97 6.05
N LEU A 90 14.05 2.85 5.91
CA LEU A 90 14.24 4.30 6.01
C LEU A 90 14.65 4.75 7.41
N GLU A 91 14.17 4.07 8.46
CA GLU A 91 14.56 4.34 9.85
C GLU A 91 16.03 3.97 10.12
N TYR A 92 16.47 2.80 9.61
CA TYR A 92 17.86 2.35 9.79
C TYR A 92 18.86 3.10 8.90
N PHE A 93 18.45 3.58 7.73
CA PHE A 93 19.31 4.20 6.72
C PHE A 93 18.68 5.48 6.18
N PRO A 94 18.53 6.54 7.01
CA PRO A 94 17.86 7.78 6.61
C PRO A 94 18.61 8.55 5.51
N ASP A 95 19.92 8.33 5.37
CA ASP A 95 20.78 8.98 4.39
C ASP A 95 21.13 8.07 3.19
N SER A 96 20.42 6.94 3.04
CA SER A 96 20.65 6.00 1.94
C SER A 96 20.36 6.65 0.59
N SER A 97 21.18 6.30 -0.42
CA SER A 97 20.92 6.63 -1.82
C SER A 97 19.64 5.98 -2.37
N LYS A 98 19.06 5.01 -1.66
CA LYS A 98 17.80 4.31 -1.99
C LYS A 98 16.58 4.91 -1.30
N LYS A 99 16.73 5.99 -0.55
CA LYS A 99 15.66 6.63 0.22
C LYS A 99 14.47 7.02 -0.66
N ASP A 100 14.71 7.76 -1.74
CA ASP A 100 13.65 8.26 -2.61
C ASP A 100 12.91 7.12 -3.32
N GLU A 101 13.65 6.06 -3.71
CA GLU A 101 13.07 4.87 -4.30
C GLU A 101 12.18 4.13 -3.28
N ALA A 102 12.61 4.00 -2.03
CA ALA A 102 11.84 3.37 -0.97
C ALA A 102 10.58 4.18 -0.62
N GLN A 103 10.67 5.51 -0.53
CA GLN A 103 9.52 6.38 -0.31
C GLN A 103 8.51 6.29 -1.43
N SER A 104 8.95 6.29 -2.69
CA SER A 104 8.07 6.13 -3.86
C SER A 104 7.32 4.80 -3.84
N MET A 105 7.99 3.71 -3.43
CA MET A 105 7.34 2.41 -3.25
C MET A 105 6.29 2.43 -2.14
N ILE A 106 6.56 3.10 -1.00
CA ILE A 106 5.59 3.25 0.09
C ILE A 106 4.34 3.99 -0.40
N PHE A 107 4.51 5.11 -1.12
CA PHE A 107 3.38 5.86 -1.69
C PHE A 107 2.56 4.99 -2.67
N ALA A 108 3.21 4.23 -3.54
CA ALA A 108 2.52 3.34 -4.47
C ALA A 108 1.73 2.23 -3.75
N LEU A 109 2.26 1.71 -2.63
CA LEU A 109 1.56 0.73 -1.79
C LEU A 109 0.36 1.36 -1.05
N GLN A 110 0.51 2.59 -0.55
CA GLN A 110 -0.59 3.34 0.06
C GLN A 110 -1.71 3.60 -0.95
N ASP A 111 -1.38 4.04 -2.17
CA ASP A 111 -2.37 4.21 -3.24
C ASP A 111 -3.06 2.89 -3.62
N LYS A 112 -2.36 1.75 -3.52
CA LYS A 112 -2.98 0.42 -3.68
C LYS A 112 -4.02 0.13 -2.60
N LEU A 113 -3.75 0.48 -1.33
CA LEU A 113 -4.71 0.36 -0.23
C LEU A 113 -5.91 1.29 -0.44
N VAL A 114 -5.65 2.53 -0.85
CA VAL A 114 -6.72 3.50 -1.19
C VAL A 114 -7.57 3.00 -2.35
N MET A 115 -6.96 2.38 -3.37
CA MET A 115 -7.71 1.77 -4.48
C MET A 115 -8.68 0.68 -3.98
N LYS A 116 -8.30 -0.11 -2.99
CA LYS A 116 -9.19 -1.10 -2.36
C LYS A 116 -10.40 -0.41 -1.72
N GLU A 117 -10.17 0.65 -0.94
CA GLU A 117 -11.25 1.40 -0.30
C GLU A 117 -12.14 2.11 -1.34
N TYR A 118 -11.56 2.68 -2.39
CA TYR A 118 -12.31 3.25 -3.50
C TYR A 118 -13.22 2.22 -4.18
N LEU A 119 -12.71 1.00 -4.44
CA LEU A 119 -13.51 -0.06 -5.04
C LEU A 119 -14.65 -0.51 -4.12
N SER A 120 -14.43 -0.53 -2.80
CA SER A 120 -15.45 -0.82 -1.79
C SER A 120 -16.50 0.29 -1.74
N ALA A 121 -16.08 1.56 -1.69
CA ALA A 121 -16.98 2.71 -1.74
C ALA A 121 -17.83 2.73 -3.02
N LYS A 122 -17.19 2.45 -4.17
CA LYS A 122 -17.87 2.36 -5.47
C LYS A 122 -18.87 1.21 -5.53
N LEU A 123 -18.58 0.09 -4.89
CA LEU A 123 -19.55 -1.01 -4.75
C LEU A 123 -20.77 -0.55 -3.96
N TYR A 124 -20.60 0.12 -2.82
CA TYR A 124 -21.70 0.70 -2.04
C TYR A 124 -22.50 1.70 -2.86
N TYR A 125 -21.83 2.59 -3.59
CA TYR A 125 -22.51 3.53 -4.49
C TYR A 125 -23.41 2.81 -5.51
N ASN A 126 -22.91 1.74 -6.15
CA ASN A 126 -23.64 0.97 -7.14
C ASN A 126 -24.80 0.16 -6.55
N LEU A 127 -24.72 -0.26 -5.29
CA LEU A 127 -25.80 -0.90 -4.56
C LEU A 127 -26.94 0.08 -4.22
N GLY A 128 -26.63 1.36 -4.06
CA GLY A 128 -27.63 2.42 -3.80
C GLY A 128 -28.52 2.12 -2.60
N ASN A 129 -29.82 2.05 -2.81
CA ASN A 129 -30.79 1.75 -1.75
C ASN A 129 -31.14 0.25 -1.62
N TYR A 130 -30.40 -0.64 -2.30
CA TYR A 130 -30.66 -2.07 -2.20
C TYR A 130 -30.34 -2.58 -0.78
N LEU A 131 -31.35 -3.09 -0.09
CA LEU A 131 -31.27 -3.60 1.29
C LEU A 131 -30.73 -2.62 2.33
N GLY A 132 -30.78 -1.30 2.07
CA GLY A 132 -30.32 -0.28 2.99
C GLY A 132 -29.79 0.98 2.32
N ASN A 133 -29.30 1.92 3.13
CA ASN A 133 -28.69 3.16 2.63
C ASN A 133 -27.19 2.95 2.35
N ASN A 134 -26.87 2.33 1.22
CA ASN A 134 -25.48 2.08 0.85
C ASN A 134 -24.74 3.36 0.39
N TYR A 135 -25.46 4.40 -0.02
CA TYR A 135 -24.83 5.70 -0.29
C TYR A 135 -24.13 6.27 0.94
N GLU A 136 -24.73 6.13 2.13
CA GLU A 136 -24.08 6.53 3.38
C GLU A 136 -22.82 5.71 3.66
N SER A 137 -22.87 4.39 3.45
CA SER A 137 -21.70 3.52 3.55
C SER A 137 -20.60 3.92 2.55
N CYS A 138 -20.97 4.32 1.33
CA CYS A 138 -20.06 4.86 0.34
C CYS A 138 -19.34 6.11 0.85
N VAL A 139 -20.09 7.09 1.37
CA VAL A 139 -19.54 8.33 1.93
C VAL A 139 -18.57 8.05 3.06
N ILE A 140 -18.96 7.22 4.04
CA ILE A 140 -18.13 6.87 5.20
C ILE A 140 -16.83 6.19 4.74
N THR A 141 -16.91 5.19 3.84
CA THR A 141 -15.73 4.47 3.37
C THR A 141 -14.77 5.41 2.64
N ALA A 142 -15.28 6.26 1.74
CA ALA A 142 -14.44 7.19 0.99
C ALA A 142 -13.82 8.27 1.90
N GLN A 143 -14.56 8.79 2.88
CA GLN A 143 -14.04 9.76 3.86
C GLN A 143 -12.96 9.17 4.75
N ASN A 144 -13.13 7.92 5.21
CA ASN A 144 -12.09 7.23 5.98
C ASN A 144 -10.81 7.04 5.15
N ALA A 145 -10.93 6.65 3.88
CA ALA A 145 -9.77 6.54 3.00
C ALA A 145 -9.02 7.88 2.83
N LEU A 146 -9.73 8.99 2.65
CA LEU A 146 -9.13 10.33 2.56
C LEU A 146 -8.48 10.79 3.87
N LYS A 147 -9.05 10.39 5.01
CA LYS A 147 -8.49 10.69 6.34
C LYS A 147 -7.21 9.90 6.61
N ASP A 148 -7.21 8.61 6.29
CA ASP A 148 -6.09 7.73 6.57
C ASP A 148 -4.92 7.95 5.57
N TYR A 149 -5.23 8.38 4.34
CA TYR A 149 -4.27 8.62 3.26
C TYR A 149 -4.44 10.02 2.62
N PRO A 150 -4.13 11.11 3.35
CA PRO A 150 -4.42 12.47 2.91
C PRO A 150 -3.65 12.91 1.65
N TYR A 151 -2.56 12.25 1.31
CA TYR A 151 -1.70 12.56 0.15
C TYR A 151 -1.88 11.59 -1.02
N THR A 152 -2.98 10.81 -1.03
CA THR A 152 -3.25 9.88 -2.14
C THR A 152 -3.50 10.60 -3.46
N ASN A 153 -3.05 9.98 -4.55
CA ASN A 153 -3.35 10.43 -5.91
C ASN A 153 -4.84 10.23 -6.30
N MET A 154 -5.60 9.46 -5.51
CA MET A 154 -7.03 9.19 -5.74
C MET A 154 -7.96 10.17 -5.01
N ARG A 155 -7.43 11.29 -4.53
CA ARG A 155 -8.19 12.26 -3.74
C ARG A 155 -9.38 12.83 -4.51
N GLU A 156 -9.18 13.21 -5.77
CA GLU A 156 -10.26 13.72 -6.64
C GLU A 156 -11.34 12.65 -6.89
N ASP A 157 -10.93 11.42 -7.23
CA ASP A 157 -11.87 10.31 -7.48
C ASP A 157 -12.73 9.97 -6.27
N LEU A 158 -12.16 9.98 -5.07
CA LEU A 158 -12.88 9.76 -3.81
C LEU A 158 -13.81 10.92 -3.52
N SER A 159 -13.36 12.16 -3.69
CA SER A 159 -14.17 13.38 -3.41
C SER A 159 -15.37 13.49 -4.35
N ILE A 160 -15.20 13.20 -5.64
CA ILE A 160 -16.34 13.18 -6.59
C ILE A 160 -17.32 12.03 -6.27
N LEU A 161 -16.82 10.90 -5.78
CA LEU A 161 -17.68 9.78 -5.38
C LEU A 161 -18.51 10.13 -4.14
N ILE A 162 -17.92 10.82 -3.15
CA ILE A 162 -18.61 11.34 -1.97
C ILE A 162 -19.73 12.32 -2.39
N LEU A 163 -19.40 13.29 -3.25
CA LEU A 163 -20.37 14.27 -3.74
C LEU A 163 -21.55 13.58 -4.43
N ARG A 164 -21.30 12.64 -5.32
CA ARG A 164 -22.34 11.87 -6.02
C ARG A 164 -23.20 11.09 -5.03
N ALA A 165 -22.58 10.40 -4.06
CA ALA A 165 -23.32 9.62 -3.06
C ALA A 165 -24.21 10.51 -2.18
N LYS A 166 -23.72 11.67 -1.72
CA LYS A 166 -24.53 12.65 -0.98
C LYS A 166 -25.69 13.18 -1.80
N TYR A 167 -25.50 13.46 -3.08
CA TYR A 167 -26.58 13.88 -3.97
C TYR A 167 -27.65 12.78 -4.10
N GLU A 168 -27.29 11.54 -4.34
CA GLU A 168 -28.24 10.42 -4.42
C GLU A 168 -28.96 10.18 -3.08
N MET A 169 -28.27 10.35 -1.95
CA MET A 169 -28.91 10.33 -0.63
C MET A 169 -30.00 11.39 -0.47
N ALA A 170 -29.80 12.57 -1.04
CA ALA A 170 -30.80 13.65 -1.02
C ALA A 170 -31.98 13.31 -1.93
N VAL A 171 -31.72 12.82 -3.15
CA VAL A 171 -32.76 12.44 -4.13
C VAL A 171 -33.70 11.37 -3.58
N TYR A 172 -33.15 10.33 -2.97
CA TYR A 172 -33.92 9.20 -2.45
C TYR A 172 -34.31 9.35 -0.97
N SER A 173 -34.20 10.56 -0.41
CA SER A 173 -34.54 10.82 0.99
C SER A 173 -36.03 10.87 1.22
N VAL A 174 -36.42 10.51 2.44
CA VAL A 174 -37.75 10.86 2.98
C VAL A 174 -37.90 12.39 3.05
N GLU A 175 -39.14 12.89 2.93
CA GLU A 175 -39.42 14.30 2.76
C GLU A 175 -38.83 15.17 3.88
N ASP A 176 -38.99 14.74 5.12
CA ASP A 176 -38.51 15.46 6.32
C ASP A 176 -37.01 15.71 6.34
N LYS A 177 -36.21 14.84 5.72
CA LYS A 177 -34.71 14.92 5.65
C LYS A 177 -34.20 15.47 4.33
N ARG A 178 -35.05 15.63 3.33
CA ARG A 178 -34.62 15.95 1.96
C ARG A 178 -33.92 17.30 1.89
N ALA A 179 -34.49 18.32 2.52
CA ALA A 179 -33.93 19.68 2.49
C ALA A 179 -32.53 19.75 3.17
N GLU A 180 -32.34 19.03 4.28
CA GLU A 180 -31.06 18.94 4.98
C GLU A 180 -29.99 18.26 4.11
N ARG A 181 -30.32 17.11 3.53
CA ARG A 181 -29.39 16.33 2.68
C ARG A 181 -29.02 17.06 1.39
N TYR A 182 -29.93 17.84 0.80
CA TYR A 182 -29.57 18.69 -0.34
C TYR A 182 -28.60 19.80 0.07
N ARG A 183 -28.70 20.37 1.27
CA ARG A 183 -27.70 21.34 1.76
C ARG A 183 -26.36 20.71 1.93
N GLU A 184 -26.28 19.51 2.53
CA GLU A 184 -25.04 18.75 2.67
C GLU A 184 -24.39 18.43 1.31
N ALA A 185 -25.19 18.09 0.29
CA ALA A 185 -24.67 17.84 -1.06
C ALA A 185 -24.18 19.14 -1.73
N VAL A 186 -24.84 20.27 -1.48
CA VAL A 186 -24.40 21.59 -1.98
C VAL A 186 -23.10 22.03 -1.29
N ASP A 187 -22.99 21.84 0.02
CA ASP A 187 -21.78 22.15 0.78
C ASP A 187 -20.59 21.29 0.27
N GLU A 188 -20.83 20.02 0.01
CA GLU A 188 -19.82 19.12 -0.59
C GLU A 188 -19.42 19.55 -2.01
N TYR A 189 -20.39 20.01 -2.82
CA TYR A 189 -20.10 20.55 -4.17
C TYR A 189 -19.16 21.76 -4.10
N TYR A 190 -19.41 22.70 -3.20
CA TYR A 190 -18.54 23.86 -3.04
C TYR A 190 -17.16 23.49 -2.48
N ALA A 191 -17.10 22.53 -1.56
CA ALA A 191 -15.84 22.00 -1.06
C ALA A 191 -15.02 21.37 -2.20
N PHE A 192 -15.66 20.49 -3.00
CA PHE A 192 -15.04 19.87 -4.17
C PHE A 192 -14.53 20.91 -5.18
N LYS A 193 -15.39 21.88 -5.55
CA LYS A 193 -15.03 22.94 -6.52
C LYS A 193 -13.89 23.84 -6.05
N ASN A 194 -13.76 24.07 -4.74
CA ASN A 194 -12.68 24.87 -4.17
C ASN A 194 -11.34 24.09 -4.15
N GLU A 195 -11.40 22.78 -3.98
CA GLU A 195 -10.22 21.92 -3.95
C GLU A 195 -9.74 21.54 -5.35
N PHE A 196 -10.67 21.36 -6.30
CA PHE A 196 -10.42 20.96 -7.70
C PHE A 196 -11.06 21.96 -8.68
N PRO A 197 -10.42 23.12 -8.91
CA PRO A 197 -10.93 24.20 -9.74
C PRO A 197 -11.01 23.92 -11.25
#